data_58966608460bfc950f859d0322f2a832
#
_entry.id   58966608460bfc950f859d0322f2a832
#
_cell.length_a   1.000
_cell.length_b   1.000
_cell.length_c   1.000
_cell.angle_alpha   90.00
_cell.angle_beta   90.00
_cell.angle_gamma   90.00
#
_symmetry.space_group_name_H-M   'P 1'
#
loop_
_entity.id
_entity.type
_entity.pdbx_description
1 polymer ?
#
loop_
_entity_poly.entity_id
_entity_poly.type
_entity_poly.pdbx_seq_one_letter_code
_entity_poly.pdbx_strand_id
1 'polypeptide(L)'
;MTPLPPTTRLLLVHSPLVGPASWDLIAPALAEPGREVTIPDLSSTIAAGPPWCSRQAELIARAAAGRPAVLVGHSRAGPILAAAGALITQVRGYVFVDARLPFPGQTWMDTAPPELVTQLREIVGPDGWLPPWPRWWDEGALARLLPDPATRERFTAGCPPLPLAMFTETHPPAPRWPDAPCAYLRLSEAYEDEAARAAGLGWPVIRLASHHLALLTDPVEVAEAISQLLRAS
;
A
#
# COMPACT_ATOMS: atom_id res chain seq x y z
N MET A 1 16.53 18.13 -9.04
CA MET A 1 16.58 16.74 -8.52
C MET A 1 17.54 15.87 -9.33
N THR A 2 18.29 15.02 -8.65
CA THR A 2 19.17 14.05 -9.33
C THR A 2 18.28 12.89 -9.82
N PRO A 3 18.35 12.50 -11.11
CA PRO A 3 17.63 11.34 -11.61
C PRO A 3 17.93 10.11 -10.76
N LEU A 4 16.94 9.25 -10.54
CA LEU A 4 17.15 7.99 -9.83
C LEU A 4 18.25 7.18 -10.57
N PRO A 5 19.24 6.63 -9.84
CA PRO A 5 20.23 5.78 -10.46
C PRO A 5 19.58 4.65 -11.27
N PRO A 6 20.09 4.29 -12.46
CA PRO A 6 19.48 3.27 -13.31
C PRO A 6 19.41 1.88 -12.65
N THR A 7 20.15 1.66 -11.57
CA THR A 7 20.12 0.43 -10.77
C THR A 7 19.06 0.44 -9.66
N THR A 8 18.27 1.50 -9.55
CA THR A 8 17.25 1.62 -8.49
C THR A 8 16.06 0.69 -8.79
N ARG A 9 15.69 -0.12 -7.80
CA ARG A 9 14.54 -1.01 -7.89
C ARG A 9 13.27 -0.27 -7.44
N LEU A 10 12.19 -0.45 -8.17
CA LEU A 10 10.86 0.04 -7.78
C LEU A 10 10.07 -1.11 -7.15
N LEU A 11 9.73 -0.98 -5.87
CA LEU A 11 8.97 -1.96 -5.14
C LEU A 11 7.51 -1.49 -5.04
N LEU A 12 6.60 -2.17 -5.74
CA LEU A 12 5.17 -1.91 -5.68
C LEU A 12 4.55 -2.80 -4.61
N VAL A 13 4.20 -2.20 -3.49
CA VAL A 13 3.73 -2.92 -2.30
C VAL A 13 2.21 -2.88 -2.25
N HIS A 14 1.58 -4.05 -2.43
CA HIS A 14 0.13 -4.18 -2.31
C HIS A 14 -0.34 -4.18 -0.86
N SER A 15 -1.58 -3.75 -0.64
CA SER A 15 -2.23 -3.91 0.67
C SER A 15 -2.35 -5.39 1.03
N PRO A 16 -2.11 -5.79 2.28
CA PRO A 16 -2.41 -7.15 2.75
C PRO A 16 -3.88 -7.57 2.61
N LEU A 17 -4.78 -6.60 2.42
CA LEU A 17 -6.22 -6.83 2.18
C LEU A 17 -6.52 -7.37 0.78
N VAL A 18 -5.57 -7.18 -0.15
CA VAL A 18 -5.69 -7.56 -1.55
C VAL A 18 -4.42 -8.27 -2.00
N GLY A 19 -4.44 -8.90 -3.16
CA GLY A 19 -3.27 -9.60 -3.69
C GLY A 19 -2.34 -8.69 -4.54
N PRO A 20 -1.18 -9.24 -4.94
CA PRO A 20 -0.21 -8.54 -5.79
C PRO A 20 -0.78 -8.13 -7.15
N ALA A 21 -1.78 -8.84 -7.66
CA ALA A 21 -2.47 -8.55 -8.93
C ALA A 21 -3.08 -7.14 -8.99
N SER A 22 -3.24 -6.45 -7.86
CA SER A 22 -3.65 -5.05 -7.84
C SER A 22 -2.67 -4.11 -8.55
N TRP A 23 -1.43 -4.52 -8.75
CA TRP A 23 -0.38 -3.76 -9.44
C TRP A 23 -0.07 -4.24 -10.86
N ASP A 24 -0.66 -5.35 -11.32
CA ASP A 24 -0.30 -5.97 -12.60
C ASP A 24 -0.45 -5.05 -13.81
N LEU A 25 -1.48 -4.17 -13.81
CA LEU A 25 -1.71 -3.21 -14.88
C LEU A 25 -0.78 -1.98 -14.82
N ILE A 26 -0.26 -1.67 -13.63
CA ILE A 26 0.60 -0.50 -13.38
C ILE A 26 2.08 -0.83 -13.61
N ALA A 27 2.52 -2.01 -13.19
CA ALA A 27 3.93 -2.38 -13.19
C ALA A 27 4.61 -2.25 -14.55
N PRO A 28 4.01 -2.70 -15.67
CA PRO A 28 4.62 -2.55 -17.00
C PRO A 28 4.82 -1.09 -17.42
N ALA A 29 3.88 -0.19 -17.04
CA ALA A 29 3.95 1.23 -17.37
C ALA A 29 5.02 1.99 -16.57
N LEU A 30 5.43 1.45 -15.40
CA LEU A 30 6.49 2.02 -14.57
C LEU A 30 7.87 1.44 -14.86
N ALA A 31 7.95 0.39 -15.68
CA ALA A 31 9.21 -0.21 -16.09
C ALA A 31 9.93 0.70 -17.11
N GLU A 32 11.19 1.00 -16.84
CA GLU A 32 12.07 1.79 -17.72
C GLU A 32 13.39 1.06 -17.90
N PRO A 33 14.15 1.31 -18.97
CA PRO A 33 15.49 0.75 -19.14
C PRO A 33 16.36 0.99 -17.91
N GLY A 34 16.83 -0.09 -17.28
CA GLY A 34 17.63 -0.05 -16.05
C GLY A 34 16.84 0.02 -14.74
N ARG A 35 15.54 0.30 -14.77
CA ARG A 35 14.67 0.27 -13.59
C ARG A 35 13.86 -1.02 -13.53
N GLU A 36 14.20 -1.88 -12.60
CA GLU A 36 13.46 -3.12 -12.34
C GLU A 36 12.27 -2.82 -11.42
N VAL A 37 11.08 -3.26 -11.83
CA VAL A 37 9.85 -3.20 -11.03
C VAL A 37 9.61 -4.56 -10.40
N THR A 38 9.34 -4.60 -9.10
CA THR A 38 9.08 -5.84 -8.35
C THR A 38 7.83 -5.65 -7.49
N ILE A 39 6.96 -6.63 -7.48
CA ILE A 39 5.76 -6.69 -6.63
C ILE A 39 5.98 -7.80 -5.61
N PRO A 40 6.42 -7.49 -4.37
CA PRO A 40 6.55 -8.51 -3.33
C PRO A 40 5.17 -9.02 -2.91
N ASP A 41 4.96 -10.34 -2.95
CA ASP A 41 3.70 -10.96 -2.53
C ASP A 41 3.67 -11.15 -1.01
N LEU A 42 2.84 -10.35 -0.34
CA LEU A 42 2.68 -10.38 1.12
C LEU A 42 1.76 -11.50 1.62
N SER A 43 1.08 -12.23 0.74
CA SER A 43 0.05 -13.20 1.10
C SER A 43 0.61 -14.34 1.99
N SER A 44 1.84 -14.77 1.74
CA SER A 44 2.51 -15.81 2.51
C SER A 44 2.72 -15.42 3.99
N THR A 45 2.79 -14.13 4.29
CA THR A 45 3.01 -13.65 5.66
C THR A 45 1.78 -13.82 6.54
N ILE A 46 0.59 -13.88 5.94
CA ILE A 46 -0.69 -14.03 6.67
C ILE A 46 -0.72 -15.38 7.38
N ALA A 47 -0.45 -16.46 6.64
CA ALA A 47 -0.44 -17.81 7.16
C ALA A 47 0.73 -18.08 8.14
N ALA A 48 1.83 -17.32 8.00
CA ALA A 48 3.00 -17.45 8.88
C ALA A 48 2.74 -16.95 10.32
N GLY A 49 1.64 -16.21 10.54
CA GLY A 49 1.30 -15.69 11.86
C GLY A 49 2.15 -14.47 12.30
N PRO A 50 1.91 -13.98 13.52
CA PRO A 50 2.62 -12.82 14.04
C PRO A 50 4.14 -13.09 14.20
N PRO A 51 4.98 -12.05 14.20
CA PRO A 51 4.61 -10.65 14.00
C PRO A 51 4.44 -10.31 12.50
N TRP A 52 3.21 -10.01 12.06
CA TRP A 52 2.91 -9.80 10.64
C TRP A 52 3.60 -8.58 10.05
N CYS A 53 3.55 -7.43 10.74
CA CYS A 53 4.16 -6.20 10.23
C CYS A 53 5.67 -6.36 10.01
N SER A 54 6.37 -7.02 10.93
CA SER A 54 7.81 -7.32 10.79
C SER A 54 8.08 -8.27 9.62
N ARG A 55 7.30 -9.35 9.49
CA ARG A 55 7.45 -10.31 8.38
C ARG A 55 7.21 -9.68 7.02
N GLN A 56 6.19 -8.80 6.92
CA GLN A 56 5.91 -8.03 5.72
C GLN A 56 7.05 -7.08 5.39
N ALA A 57 7.55 -6.34 6.38
CA ALA A 57 8.69 -5.44 6.22
C ALA A 57 9.95 -6.18 5.74
N GLU A 58 10.27 -7.33 6.33
CA GLU A 58 11.39 -8.17 5.91
C GLU A 58 11.24 -8.70 4.49
N LEU A 59 10.02 -9.12 4.10
CA LEU A 59 9.75 -9.62 2.76
C LEU A 59 9.93 -8.52 1.72
N ILE A 60 9.41 -7.31 1.98
CA ILE A 60 9.62 -6.13 1.14
C ILE A 60 11.12 -5.80 1.04
N ALA A 61 11.83 -5.79 2.15
CA ALA A 61 13.26 -5.49 2.17
C ALA A 61 14.08 -6.51 1.39
N ARG A 62 13.77 -7.80 1.49
CA ARG A 62 14.40 -8.85 0.68
C ARG A 62 14.18 -8.64 -0.82
N ALA A 63 13.02 -8.13 -1.22
CA ALA A 63 12.72 -7.82 -2.63
C ALA A 63 13.61 -6.70 -3.20
N ALA A 64 14.21 -5.84 -2.36
CA ALA A 64 15.21 -4.88 -2.81
C ALA A 64 16.51 -5.56 -3.28
N ALA A 65 16.79 -6.79 -2.83
CA ALA A 65 17.96 -7.59 -3.21
C ALA A 65 19.30 -6.82 -3.06
N GLY A 66 19.44 -6.04 -1.97
CA GLY A 66 20.63 -5.24 -1.68
C GLY A 66 20.83 -4.00 -2.56
N ARG A 67 19.89 -3.70 -3.45
CA ARG A 67 19.95 -2.56 -4.37
C ARG A 67 19.26 -1.33 -3.77
N PRO A 68 19.60 -0.12 -4.25
CA PRO A 68 18.82 1.08 -3.94
C PRO A 68 17.35 0.87 -4.36
N ALA A 69 16.40 1.30 -3.53
CA ALA A 69 14.99 1.06 -3.80
C ALA A 69 14.13 2.31 -3.55
N VAL A 70 13.08 2.46 -4.35
CA VAL A 70 11.92 3.30 -4.06
C VAL A 70 10.76 2.38 -3.70
N LEU A 71 10.05 2.70 -2.62
CA LEU A 71 8.90 1.96 -2.15
C LEU A 71 7.61 2.70 -2.52
N VAL A 72 6.72 2.04 -3.24
CA VAL A 72 5.40 2.57 -3.61
C VAL A 72 4.35 1.70 -2.94
N GLY A 73 3.60 2.24 -1.99
CA GLY A 73 2.63 1.46 -1.22
C GLY A 73 1.21 1.94 -1.39
N HIS A 74 0.29 1.02 -1.70
CA HIS A 74 -1.13 1.30 -1.82
C HIS A 74 -1.89 0.92 -0.55
N SER A 75 -2.81 1.79 -0.12
CA SER A 75 -3.77 1.48 0.94
C SER A 75 -3.07 1.10 2.27
N ARG A 76 -3.37 -0.06 2.83
CA ARG A 76 -2.79 -0.56 4.08
C ARG A 76 -1.28 -0.91 3.99
N ALA A 77 -0.69 -0.91 2.80
CA ALA A 77 0.76 -1.04 2.67
C ALA A 77 1.52 0.20 3.16
N GLY A 78 0.92 1.39 3.11
CA GLY A 78 1.59 2.64 3.51
C GLY A 78 2.27 2.57 4.87
N PRO A 79 1.58 2.19 5.96
CA PRO A 79 2.19 2.08 7.30
C PRO A 79 3.38 1.13 7.40
N ILE A 80 3.45 0.12 6.53
CA ILE A 80 4.52 -0.90 6.54
C ILE A 80 5.81 -0.36 5.91
N LEU A 81 5.70 0.63 5.01
CA LEU A 81 6.86 1.13 4.24
C LEU A 81 7.97 1.66 5.13
N ALA A 82 7.65 2.32 6.24
CA ALA A 82 8.65 2.84 7.17
C ALA A 82 9.49 1.71 7.80
N ALA A 83 8.83 0.63 8.23
CA ALA A 83 9.51 -0.54 8.79
C ALA A 83 10.34 -1.27 7.73
N ALA A 84 9.83 -1.40 6.50
CA ALA A 84 10.55 -2.01 5.38
C ALA A 84 11.78 -1.18 5.01
N GLY A 85 11.63 0.16 4.92
CA GLY A 85 12.73 1.07 4.62
C GLY A 85 13.86 1.00 5.65
N ALA A 86 13.53 0.84 6.94
CA ALA A 86 14.54 0.70 7.99
C ALA A 86 15.45 -0.53 7.80
N LEU A 87 15.01 -1.53 7.02
CA LEU A 87 15.76 -2.76 6.69
C LEU A 87 16.50 -2.67 5.35
N ILE A 88 16.26 -1.64 4.54
CA ILE A 88 16.89 -1.44 3.23
C ILE A 88 18.07 -0.48 3.38
N THR A 89 19.23 -0.86 2.88
CA THR A 89 20.48 -0.08 3.03
C THR A 89 20.38 1.30 2.36
N GLN A 90 19.70 1.39 1.21
CA GLN A 90 19.56 2.63 0.44
C GLN A 90 18.12 2.80 -0.04
N VAL A 91 17.31 3.45 0.76
CA VAL A 91 16.01 3.94 0.29
C VAL A 91 16.21 5.24 -0.48
N ARG A 92 15.60 5.36 -1.64
CA ARG A 92 15.67 6.53 -2.53
C ARG A 92 14.41 7.37 -2.51
N GLY A 93 13.32 6.82 -1.99
CA GLY A 93 12.07 7.53 -1.84
C GLY A 93 10.91 6.62 -1.44
N TYR A 94 9.83 7.27 -1.06
CA TYR A 94 8.55 6.63 -0.72
C TYR A 94 7.43 7.33 -1.50
N VAL A 95 6.54 6.55 -2.09
CA VAL A 95 5.30 7.05 -2.70
C VAL A 95 4.12 6.36 -2.04
N PHE A 96 3.26 7.13 -1.42
CA PHE A 96 2.03 6.65 -0.79
C PHE A 96 0.88 6.84 -1.76
N VAL A 97 0.23 5.76 -2.16
CA VAL A 97 -0.88 5.76 -3.13
C VAL A 97 -2.17 5.43 -2.39
N ASP A 98 -3.02 6.44 -2.20
CA ASP A 98 -4.30 6.32 -1.46
C ASP A 98 -4.11 5.48 -0.18
N ALA A 99 -3.11 5.85 0.61
CA ALA A 99 -2.58 5.04 1.71
C ALA A 99 -2.49 5.86 2.99
N ARG A 100 -2.63 5.19 4.14
CA ARG A 100 -2.32 5.82 5.41
C ARG A 100 -0.82 6.04 5.55
N LEU A 101 -0.44 7.17 6.15
CA LEU A 101 0.96 7.43 6.48
C LEU A 101 1.39 6.54 7.66
N PRO A 102 2.70 6.24 7.77
CA PRO A 102 3.23 5.43 8.86
C PRO A 102 2.93 6.00 10.26
N PHE A 103 2.62 5.10 11.19
CA PHE A 103 2.34 5.37 12.59
C PHE A 103 3.13 4.39 13.50
N PRO A 104 4.49 4.47 13.50
CA PRO A 104 5.32 3.55 14.29
C PRO A 104 4.96 3.60 15.76
N GLY A 105 4.95 2.43 16.42
CA GLY A 105 4.61 2.30 17.84
C GLY A 105 3.11 2.32 18.16
N GLN A 106 2.24 2.42 17.15
CA GLN A 106 0.77 2.35 17.29
C GLN A 106 0.23 1.14 16.53
N THR A 107 -1.02 0.78 16.83
CA THR A 107 -1.75 -0.22 16.06
C THR A 107 -2.59 0.45 14.97
N TRP A 108 -3.06 -0.33 13.99
CA TRP A 108 -4.00 0.20 13.01
C TRP A 108 -5.32 0.61 13.69
N MET A 109 -5.77 -0.14 14.70
CA MET A 109 -6.99 0.15 15.45
C MET A 109 -6.93 1.49 16.20
N ASP A 110 -5.75 1.90 16.69
CA ASP A 110 -5.57 3.17 17.39
C ASP A 110 -5.73 4.38 16.47
N THR A 111 -5.53 4.19 15.19
CA THR A 111 -5.47 5.25 14.19
C THR A 111 -6.63 5.24 13.20
N ALA A 112 -7.44 4.17 13.19
CA ALA A 112 -8.57 4.02 12.28
C ALA A 112 -9.80 4.80 12.75
N PRO A 113 -10.73 5.17 11.84
CA PRO A 113 -12.02 5.72 12.21
C PRO A 113 -12.77 4.77 13.16
N PRO A 114 -13.37 5.27 14.27
CA PRO A 114 -14.05 4.44 15.26
C PRO A 114 -15.15 3.56 14.65
N GLU A 115 -15.87 4.07 13.64
CA GLU A 115 -16.94 3.36 12.96
C GLU A 115 -16.39 2.11 12.25
N LEU A 116 -15.23 2.23 11.59
CA LEU A 116 -14.58 1.10 10.92
C LEU A 116 -14.06 0.08 11.93
N VAL A 117 -13.52 0.53 13.06
CA VAL A 117 -13.09 -0.37 14.15
C VAL A 117 -14.28 -1.16 14.68
N THR A 118 -15.43 -0.50 14.89
CA THR A 118 -16.67 -1.14 15.33
C THR A 118 -17.14 -2.17 14.32
N GLN A 119 -17.20 -1.80 13.04
CA GLN A 119 -17.57 -2.69 11.94
C GLN A 119 -16.70 -3.95 11.89
N LEU A 120 -15.37 -3.81 12.02
CA LEU A 120 -14.48 -4.97 11.99
C LEU A 120 -14.73 -5.93 13.16
N ARG A 121 -15.08 -5.41 14.33
CA ARG A 121 -15.44 -6.22 15.49
C ARG A 121 -16.78 -6.95 15.33
N GLU A 122 -17.69 -6.40 14.54
CA GLU A 122 -19.00 -7.01 14.25
C GLU A 122 -18.91 -8.10 13.18
N ILE A 123 -18.06 -7.92 12.16
CA ILE A 123 -17.95 -8.87 11.03
C ILE A 123 -16.89 -9.97 11.25
N VAL A 124 -16.10 -9.91 12.31
CA VAL A 124 -15.12 -10.96 12.62
C VAL A 124 -15.83 -12.27 12.95
N GLY A 125 -15.35 -13.35 12.34
CA GLY A 125 -15.86 -14.69 12.63
C GLY A 125 -15.46 -15.20 14.03
N PRO A 126 -16.11 -16.27 14.50
CA PRO A 126 -15.83 -16.87 15.82
C PRO A 126 -14.40 -17.43 15.94
N ASP A 127 -13.74 -17.65 14.80
CA ASP A 127 -12.33 -18.07 14.68
C ASP A 127 -11.33 -16.88 14.75
N GLY A 128 -11.82 -15.65 14.88
CA GLY A 128 -11.00 -14.44 14.91
C GLY A 128 -10.55 -13.95 13.52
N TRP A 129 -11.13 -14.48 12.44
CA TRP A 129 -10.82 -14.07 11.09
C TRP A 129 -11.88 -13.13 10.51
N LEU A 130 -11.42 -12.10 9.85
CA LEU A 130 -12.25 -11.21 9.02
C LEU A 130 -12.48 -11.88 7.67
N PRO A 131 -13.69 -11.77 7.09
CA PRO A 131 -13.93 -12.19 5.73
C PRO A 131 -13.05 -11.38 4.75
N PRO A 132 -12.86 -11.84 3.50
CA PRO A 132 -12.19 -11.05 2.47
C PRO A 132 -12.74 -9.63 2.36
N TRP A 133 -11.84 -8.65 2.13
CA TRP A 133 -12.16 -7.22 2.12
C TRP A 133 -13.41 -6.82 1.31
N PRO A 134 -13.74 -7.42 0.13
CA PRO A 134 -14.96 -7.13 -0.60
C PRO A 134 -16.25 -7.40 0.18
N ARG A 135 -16.21 -8.27 1.19
CA ARG A 135 -17.36 -8.61 2.03
C ARG A 135 -17.55 -7.72 3.25
N TRP A 136 -16.72 -6.68 3.39
CA TRP A 136 -16.88 -5.70 4.48
C TRP A 136 -17.92 -4.64 4.16
N TRP A 137 -18.36 -4.56 2.92
CA TRP A 137 -19.22 -3.52 2.38
C TRP A 137 -20.56 -4.08 1.92
N ASP A 138 -21.51 -3.18 1.69
CA ASP A 138 -22.83 -3.54 1.15
C ASP A 138 -22.73 -4.25 -0.22
N GLU A 139 -23.70 -5.09 -0.49
CA GLU A 139 -23.82 -5.78 -1.78
C GLU A 139 -23.87 -4.74 -2.93
N GLY A 140 -22.99 -4.88 -3.89
CA GLY A 140 -22.87 -3.95 -5.01
C GLY A 140 -21.88 -2.81 -4.82
N ALA A 141 -21.34 -2.55 -3.61
CA ALA A 141 -20.31 -1.52 -3.43
C ALA A 141 -19.10 -1.77 -4.33
N LEU A 142 -18.60 -3.00 -4.36
CA LEU A 142 -17.50 -3.37 -5.25
C LEU A 142 -17.85 -3.27 -6.73
N ALA A 143 -19.10 -3.58 -7.12
CA ALA A 143 -19.54 -3.48 -8.50
C ALA A 143 -19.60 -2.03 -9.00
N ARG A 144 -19.82 -1.07 -8.11
CA ARG A 144 -19.74 0.36 -8.44
C ARG A 144 -18.29 0.80 -8.72
N LEU A 145 -17.33 0.25 -7.97
CA LEU A 145 -15.90 0.56 -8.14
C LEU A 145 -15.28 -0.23 -9.30
N LEU A 146 -15.67 -1.48 -9.50
CA LEU A 146 -15.19 -2.38 -10.54
C LEU A 146 -16.39 -2.86 -11.40
N PRO A 147 -16.85 -2.07 -12.37
CA PRO A 147 -18.00 -2.41 -13.19
C PRO A 147 -17.78 -3.66 -14.06
N ASP A 148 -16.56 -3.85 -14.57
CA ASP A 148 -16.21 -5.03 -15.37
C ASP A 148 -16.23 -6.31 -14.52
N PRO A 149 -17.10 -7.30 -14.83
CA PRO A 149 -17.22 -8.52 -14.03
C PRO A 149 -15.93 -9.34 -13.95
N ALA A 150 -15.16 -9.42 -15.05
CA ALA A 150 -13.92 -10.21 -15.09
C ALA A 150 -12.82 -9.60 -14.20
N THR A 151 -12.69 -8.29 -14.20
CA THR A 151 -11.78 -7.57 -13.31
C THR A 151 -12.20 -7.74 -11.87
N ARG A 152 -13.49 -7.63 -11.57
CA ARG A 152 -14.04 -7.81 -10.23
C ARG A 152 -13.82 -9.22 -9.69
N GLU A 153 -14.04 -10.24 -10.52
CA GLU A 153 -13.80 -11.65 -10.14
C GLU A 153 -12.32 -11.90 -9.83
N ARG A 154 -11.40 -11.47 -10.71
CA ARG A 154 -9.96 -11.60 -10.47
C ARG A 154 -9.52 -10.88 -9.20
N PHE A 155 -10.00 -9.66 -8.99
CA PHE A 155 -9.70 -8.88 -7.78
C PHE A 155 -10.20 -9.60 -6.52
N THR A 156 -11.44 -10.06 -6.52
CA THR A 156 -12.06 -10.77 -5.38
C THR A 156 -11.32 -12.06 -5.05
N ALA A 157 -10.90 -12.81 -6.06
CA ALA A 157 -10.13 -14.04 -5.88
C ALA A 157 -8.76 -13.80 -5.24
N GLY A 158 -8.19 -12.60 -5.42
CA GLY A 158 -6.93 -12.18 -4.81
C GLY A 158 -7.04 -11.64 -3.38
N CYS A 159 -8.25 -11.45 -2.85
CA CYS A 159 -8.46 -10.89 -1.52
C CYS A 159 -8.52 -12.00 -0.45
N PRO A 160 -7.52 -12.12 0.42
CA PRO A 160 -7.53 -13.16 1.46
C PRO A 160 -8.41 -12.77 2.65
N PRO A 161 -8.90 -13.74 3.43
CA PRO A 161 -9.33 -13.48 4.79
C PRO A 161 -8.13 -13.07 5.65
N LEU A 162 -8.35 -12.25 6.69
CA LEU A 162 -7.28 -11.77 7.56
C LEU A 162 -7.62 -11.98 9.04
N PRO A 163 -6.65 -12.34 9.89
CA PRO A 163 -6.89 -12.36 11.33
C PRO A 163 -7.11 -10.92 11.85
N LEU A 164 -8.15 -10.70 12.67
CA LEU A 164 -8.40 -9.41 13.31
C LEU A 164 -7.17 -8.95 14.13
N ALA A 165 -6.45 -9.90 14.71
CA ALA A 165 -5.22 -9.65 15.46
C ALA A 165 -4.14 -8.89 14.67
N MET A 166 -4.11 -8.99 13.34
CA MET A 166 -3.20 -8.20 12.49
C MET A 166 -3.46 -6.68 12.57
N PHE A 167 -4.67 -6.28 12.95
CA PHE A 167 -5.06 -4.87 13.07
C PHE A 167 -4.77 -4.30 14.47
N THR A 168 -4.53 -5.19 15.44
CA THR A 168 -4.12 -4.83 16.81
C THR A 168 -2.62 -5.02 17.05
N GLU A 169 -1.87 -5.45 16.03
CA GLU A 169 -0.41 -5.55 16.12
C GLU A 169 0.21 -4.14 16.08
N THR A 170 1.10 -3.88 17.01
CA THR A 170 1.88 -2.63 17.04
C THR A 170 2.87 -2.60 15.88
N HIS A 171 2.84 -1.53 15.10
CA HIS A 171 3.80 -1.34 14.02
C HIS A 171 5.22 -1.16 14.57
N PRO A 172 6.23 -1.80 13.96
CA PRO A 172 7.61 -1.70 14.39
C PRO A 172 8.09 -0.25 14.45
N PRO A 173 9.02 0.08 15.37
CA PRO A 173 9.62 1.41 15.41
C PRO A 173 10.43 1.67 14.14
N ALA A 174 10.34 2.91 13.65
CA ALA A 174 11.13 3.40 12.53
C ALA A 174 11.77 4.76 12.88
N PRO A 175 12.79 4.77 13.74
CA PRO A 175 13.28 6.00 14.39
C PRO A 175 13.94 6.99 13.43
N ARG A 176 14.30 6.56 12.21
CA ARG A 176 14.89 7.42 11.17
C ARG A 176 13.89 7.84 10.10
N TRP A 177 12.66 7.35 10.18
CA TRP A 177 11.64 7.68 9.18
C TRP A 177 11.06 9.10 9.39
N PRO A 178 10.90 9.93 8.34
CA PRO A 178 11.28 9.67 6.96
C PRO A 178 12.79 9.89 6.74
N ASP A 179 13.47 8.88 6.20
CA ASP A 179 14.92 8.87 5.92
C ASP A 179 15.25 9.06 4.42
N ALA A 180 14.22 9.27 3.62
CA ALA A 180 14.28 9.56 2.18
C ALA A 180 13.11 10.46 1.77
N PRO A 181 13.16 11.11 0.58
CA PRO A 181 12.04 11.89 0.06
C PRO A 181 10.74 11.08 0.00
N CYS A 182 9.63 11.75 0.33
CA CYS A 182 8.29 11.18 0.34
C CYS A 182 7.37 11.94 -0.62
N ALA A 183 6.41 11.24 -1.23
CA ALA A 183 5.38 11.82 -2.07
C ALA A 183 4.04 11.11 -1.87
N TYR A 184 2.95 11.75 -2.24
CA TYR A 184 1.61 11.22 -2.03
C TYR A 184 0.75 11.31 -3.31
N LEU A 185 0.05 10.23 -3.63
CA LEU A 185 -0.98 10.19 -4.67
C LEU A 185 -2.32 9.87 -3.99
N ARG A 186 -3.25 10.81 -4.04
CA ARG A 186 -4.62 10.63 -3.59
C ARG A 186 -5.48 10.19 -4.77
N LEU A 187 -6.18 9.07 -4.64
CA LEU A 187 -7.13 8.54 -5.63
C LEU A 187 -8.57 8.81 -5.22
N SER A 188 -8.89 8.70 -3.93
CA SER A 188 -10.25 8.81 -3.40
C SER A 188 -10.38 9.87 -2.32
N GLU A 189 -11.59 10.44 -2.17
CA GLU A 189 -11.91 11.39 -1.11
C GLU A 189 -11.68 10.82 0.30
N ALA A 190 -11.80 9.51 0.47
CA ALA A 190 -11.57 8.84 1.75
C ALA A 190 -10.14 9.03 2.31
N TYR A 191 -9.19 9.42 1.46
CA TYR A 191 -7.80 9.67 1.83
C TYR A 191 -7.38 11.14 1.73
N GLU A 192 -8.34 12.08 1.68
CA GLU A 192 -8.01 13.51 1.60
C GLU A 192 -7.26 14.00 2.85
N ASP A 193 -7.62 13.55 4.03
CA ASP A 193 -6.94 13.93 5.28
C ASP A 193 -5.46 13.50 5.26
N GLU A 194 -5.17 12.31 4.75
CA GLU A 194 -3.77 11.83 4.61
C GLU A 194 -3.02 12.62 3.53
N ALA A 195 -3.68 12.99 2.43
CA ALA A 195 -3.11 13.85 1.39
C ALA A 195 -2.83 15.26 1.91
N ALA A 196 -3.74 15.83 2.69
CA ALA A 196 -3.56 17.12 3.33
C ALA A 196 -2.41 17.10 4.35
N ARG A 197 -2.31 16.00 5.14
CA ARG A 197 -1.20 15.77 6.07
C ARG A 197 0.14 15.69 5.33
N ALA A 198 0.20 14.95 4.22
CA ALA A 198 1.40 14.86 3.39
C ALA A 198 1.82 16.23 2.84
N ALA A 199 0.86 17.02 2.33
CA ALA A 199 1.09 18.38 1.88
C ALA A 199 1.60 19.29 3.01
N GLY A 200 1.05 19.16 4.23
CA GLY A 200 1.50 19.88 5.42
C GLY A 200 2.94 19.53 5.84
N LEU A 201 3.43 18.35 5.47
CA LEU A 201 4.82 17.93 5.64
C LEU A 201 5.74 18.42 4.51
N GLY A 202 5.20 19.16 3.53
CA GLY A 202 5.95 19.67 2.38
C GLY A 202 6.21 18.63 1.29
N TRP A 203 5.52 17.50 1.29
CA TRP A 203 5.70 16.47 0.27
C TRP A 203 4.95 16.84 -1.03
N PRO A 204 5.47 16.49 -2.21
CA PRO A 204 4.70 16.53 -3.43
C PRO A 204 3.42 15.70 -3.32
N VAL A 205 2.28 16.30 -3.68
CA VAL A 205 0.96 15.62 -3.64
C VAL A 205 0.28 15.78 -4.98
N ILE A 206 -0.16 14.68 -5.57
CA ILE A 206 -1.08 14.68 -6.72
C ILE A 206 -2.43 14.14 -6.23
N ARG A 207 -3.52 14.78 -6.72
CA ARG A 207 -4.90 14.38 -6.45
C ARG A 207 -5.58 14.03 -7.76
N LEU A 208 -6.00 12.79 -7.89
CA LEU A 208 -6.87 12.36 -8.98
C LEU A 208 -8.33 12.34 -8.50
N ALA A 209 -9.25 12.73 -9.37
CA ALA A 209 -10.68 12.64 -9.10
C ALA A 209 -11.18 11.23 -9.47
N SER A 210 -10.81 10.22 -8.69
CA SER A 210 -11.11 8.83 -8.97
C SER A 210 -11.55 8.08 -7.68
N HIS A 211 -11.24 6.81 -7.55
CA HIS A 211 -11.61 5.97 -6.41
C HIS A 211 -10.47 5.05 -5.99
N HIS A 212 -10.61 4.43 -4.81
CA HIS A 212 -9.57 3.63 -4.16
C HIS A 212 -8.97 2.50 -5.02
N LEU A 213 -9.75 1.95 -5.96
CA LEU A 213 -9.33 0.87 -6.86
C LEU A 213 -8.97 1.36 -8.28
N ALA A 214 -8.67 2.65 -8.46
CA ALA A 214 -8.28 3.22 -9.75
C ALA A 214 -7.05 2.55 -10.39
N LEU A 215 -6.24 1.85 -9.60
CA LEU A 215 -5.16 1.02 -10.11
C LEU A 215 -5.65 -0.03 -11.13
N LEU A 216 -6.91 -0.45 -11.03
CA LEU A 216 -7.53 -1.49 -11.86
C LEU A 216 -8.41 -0.92 -12.97
N THR A 217 -8.92 0.32 -12.83
CA THR A 217 -9.85 0.94 -13.79
C THR A 217 -9.19 2.01 -14.65
N ASP A 218 -8.22 2.75 -14.08
CA ASP A 218 -7.55 3.89 -14.71
C ASP A 218 -6.01 3.76 -14.62
N PRO A 219 -5.44 2.57 -14.98
CA PRO A 219 -4.04 2.25 -14.71
C PRO A 219 -3.05 3.20 -15.39
N VAL A 220 -3.41 3.74 -16.55
CA VAL A 220 -2.54 4.67 -17.29
C VAL A 220 -2.38 5.98 -16.51
N GLU A 221 -3.50 6.59 -16.10
CA GLU A 221 -3.48 7.85 -15.35
C GLU A 221 -2.76 7.69 -14.00
N VAL A 222 -3.00 6.58 -13.30
CA VAL A 222 -2.32 6.27 -12.03
C VAL A 222 -0.82 6.08 -12.23
N ALA A 223 -0.39 5.37 -13.29
CA ALA A 223 1.03 5.17 -13.59
C ALA A 223 1.74 6.48 -13.96
N GLU A 224 1.08 7.35 -14.73
CA GLU A 224 1.60 8.68 -15.09
C GLU A 224 1.78 9.54 -13.83
N ALA A 225 0.80 9.57 -12.94
CA ALA A 225 0.86 10.31 -11.68
C ALA A 225 2.01 9.80 -10.78
N ILE A 226 2.16 8.46 -10.64
CA ILE A 226 3.28 7.87 -9.91
C ILE A 226 4.61 8.27 -10.55
N SER A 227 4.72 8.18 -11.88
CA SER A 227 5.94 8.57 -12.61
C SER A 227 6.28 10.04 -12.41
N GLN A 228 5.28 10.93 -12.36
CA GLN A 228 5.49 12.34 -12.08
C GLN A 228 6.01 12.54 -10.65
N LEU A 229 5.45 11.87 -9.65
CA LEU A 229 5.91 11.93 -8.26
C LEU A 229 7.34 11.39 -8.11
N LEU A 230 7.68 10.29 -8.78
CA LEU A 230 9.04 9.74 -8.78
C LEU A 230 10.10 10.70 -9.35
N ARG A 231 9.69 11.62 -10.23
CA ARG A 231 10.57 12.68 -10.75
C ARG A 231 10.63 13.91 -9.85
N ALA A 232 9.61 14.11 -9.00
CA ALA A 232 9.47 15.25 -8.10
C ALA A 232 10.07 15.03 -6.70
N SER A 233 10.34 13.79 -6.31
CA SER A 233 10.83 13.37 -4.97
C SER A 233 12.35 13.35 -4.81
#